data_f7dd72b22e50bf22f0f57785cdde13dd
#
_entry.id   f7dd72b22e50bf22f0f57785cdde13dd
#
_cell.length_a   1.000
_cell.length_b   1.000
_cell.length_c   1.000
_cell.angle_alpha   90.00
_cell.angle_beta   90.00
_cell.angle_gamma   90.00
#
_symmetry.space_group_name_H-M   'P 1'
#
loop_
_entity.id
_entity.type
_entity.pdbx_description
1 polymer ?
#
loop_
_entity_poly.entity_id
_entity_poly.type
_entity_poly.pdbx_seq_one_letter_code
_entity_poly.pdbx_strand_id
1 'polypeptide(L)'
;MSQARDRFRVQGGARLHGDVQIQGAKNSVLKLMAVTLLAPGKSTIKNVPDIADVSMMAELLTSLGCTVERNFSDQSIAINVPETPGYRAEYEIVRKLRASINVLGPLVARIHRAEVALPGGDAIGSRGLDFHTKGLVALGAQAHNEHGYIIASAPNGLKGTTIELEFPSVGATENIMTAAVLANGTTILDNAAREPDIVDIGNFLIAMGANIEGLGSPTITIHGVASLIPATHTAIPDRIVTGSWAFAAAMTRGDISIHGARAQDLELPLEKLVAAGAVVTAISDGIRVKMDRRPTAIDVATLPYPGFPTDLQPFVITLNSIADGDALVTENVFEGRFMFVNELIRLGAKIRVDGHHASITGIQQLSAAPVMASDIRAGAGLVLAGLVSDGVTFVEGAYHVDRGYPNFAEQLQSLGADVTRVD
;
A
#
# COMPACT_ATOMS: atom_id res chain seq x y z
N MET A 1 -13.53 13.95 -24.36
CA MET A 1 -13.93 12.53 -24.39
C MET A 1 -14.56 12.24 -23.05
N SER A 2 -15.86 11.90 -23.00
CA SER A 2 -16.55 11.44 -21.82
C SER A 2 -15.80 10.21 -21.31
N GLN A 3 -15.17 10.28 -20.12
CA GLN A 3 -14.77 9.07 -19.43
C GLN A 3 -16.07 8.27 -19.25
N ALA A 4 -16.15 7.09 -19.86
CA ALA A 4 -17.18 6.12 -19.53
C ALA A 4 -17.27 6.09 -18.01
N ARG A 5 -18.46 6.14 -17.44
CA ARG A 5 -18.68 6.15 -15.98
C ARG A 5 -18.40 4.75 -15.46
N ASP A 6 -17.10 4.42 -15.37
CA ASP A 6 -16.63 3.15 -14.83
C ASP A 6 -16.92 3.10 -13.32
N ARG A 7 -17.88 2.28 -12.91
CA ARG A 7 -18.40 2.21 -11.55
C ARG A 7 -18.78 0.78 -11.15
N PHE A 8 -18.80 0.52 -9.85
CA PHE A 8 -19.40 -0.68 -9.29
C PHE A 8 -20.89 -0.44 -9.04
N ARG A 9 -21.72 -1.38 -9.47
CA ARG A 9 -23.08 -1.55 -9.00
C ARG A 9 -23.06 -2.59 -7.88
N VAL A 10 -23.52 -2.23 -6.69
CA VAL A 10 -23.47 -3.06 -5.48
C VAL A 10 -24.88 -3.22 -4.93
N GLN A 11 -25.39 -4.45 -4.90
CA GLN A 11 -26.64 -4.79 -4.23
C GLN A 11 -26.36 -5.07 -2.76
N GLY A 12 -27.06 -4.37 -1.87
CA GLY A 12 -26.92 -4.57 -0.43
C GLY A 12 -27.62 -5.83 0.09
N GLY A 13 -27.25 -6.24 1.31
CA GLY A 13 -27.84 -7.36 2.04
C GLY A 13 -27.06 -8.68 1.93
N ALA A 14 -25.96 -8.73 1.21
CA ALA A 14 -25.12 -9.92 1.11
C ALA A 14 -24.41 -10.24 2.43
N ARG A 15 -24.33 -11.54 2.75
CA ARG A 15 -23.39 -12.09 3.74
C ARG A 15 -22.32 -12.84 2.99
N LEU A 16 -21.08 -12.42 3.16
CA LEU A 16 -19.97 -13.01 2.43
C LEU A 16 -19.53 -14.34 3.05
N HIS A 17 -19.46 -15.38 2.23
CA HIS A 17 -19.05 -16.72 2.66
C HIS A 17 -18.15 -17.35 1.60
N GLY A 18 -17.07 -17.99 2.04
CA GLY A 18 -16.16 -18.72 1.15
C GLY A 18 -14.70 -18.42 1.40
N ASP A 19 -13.92 -18.52 0.36
CA ASP A 19 -12.48 -18.48 0.40
C ASP A 19 -11.94 -17.38 -0.51
N VAL A 20 -10.88 -16.68 -0.05
CA VAL A 20 -10.13 -15.73 -0.85
C VAL A 20 -8.65 -16.04 -0.77
N GLN A 21 -7.93 -15.87 -1.87
CA GLN A 21 -6.49 -16.05 -1.94
C GLN A 21 -5.79 -14.69 -1.95
N ILE A 22 -4.90 -14.46 -0.99
CA ILE A 22 -4.09 -13.24 -0.93
C ILE A 22 -2.90 -13.36 -1.87
N GLN A 23 -2.74 -12.34 -2.70
CA GLN A 23 -1.58 -12.17 -3.57
C GLN A 23 -0.51 -11.31 -2.90
N GLY A 24 0.59 -11.09 -3.58
CA GLY A 24 1.71 -10.28 -3.09
C GLY A 24 1.32 -8.84 -2.77
N ALA A 25 2.01 -8.30 -1.77
CA ALA A 25 1.75 -6.96 -1.27
C ALA A 25 2.05 -5.90 -2.34
N LYS A 26 1.02 -5.14 -2.73
CA LYS A 26 1.17 -4.00 -3.64
C LYS A 26 2.33 -3.09 -3.21
N ASN A 27 2.34 -2.72 -1.91
CA ASN A 27 3.32 -1.79 -1.38
C ASN A 27 4.74 -2.35 -1.39
N SER A 28 4.91 -3.67 -1.31
CA SER A 28 6.21 -4.32 -1.47
C SER A 28 6.60 -4.46 -2.95
N VAL A 29 5.76 -5.07 -3.78
CA VAL A 29 6.06 -5.40 -5.18
C VAL A 29 6.54 -4.19 -5.98
N LEU A 30 5.90 -3.03 -5.85
CA LEU A 30 6.29 -1.82 -6.57
C LEU A 30 7.73 -1.39 -6.24
N LYS A 31 8.16 -1.57 -5.00
CA LYS A 31 9.52 -1.22 -4.56
C LYS A 31 10.51 -2.30 -4.90
N LEU A 32 10.15 -3.58 -4.79
CA LEU A 32 10.98 -4.68 -5.30
C LEU A 32 11.30 -4.46 -6.79
N MET A 33 10.32 -4.02 -7.59
CA MET A 33 10.54 -3.65 -8.99
C MET A 33 11.56 -2.51 -9.13
N ALA A 34 11.45 -1.45 -8.33
CA ALA A 34 12.41 -0.33 -8.35
C ALA A 34 13.83 -0.75 -7.89
N VAL A 35 13.93 -1.63 -6.89
CA VAL A 35 15.18 -2.19 -6.36
C VAL A 35 16.00 -2.91 -7.44
N THR A 36 15.35 -3.53 -8.44
CA THR A 36 16.07 -4.21 -9.54
C THR A 36 17.04 -3.28 -10.28
N LEU A 37 16.77 -1.96 -10.30
CA LEU A 37 17.66 -0.95 -10.91
C LEU A 37 19.07 -0.93 -10.31
N LEU A 38 19.29 -1.51 -9.13
CA LEU A 38 20.58 -1.55 -8.45
C LEU A 38 21.58 -2.52 -9.08
N ALA A 39 21.13 -3.47 -9.91
CA ALA A 39 22.00 -4.44 -10.56
C ALA A 39 21.69 -4.57 -12.05
N PRO A 40 22.69 -4.66 -12.96
CA PRO A 40 22.45 -4.99 -14.35
C PRO A 40 22.06 -6.46 -14.49
N GLY A 41 21.20 -6.78 -15.49
CA GLY A 41 20.77 -8.14 -15.78
C GLY A 41 19.35 -8.43 -15.30
N LYS A 42 18.97 -9.70 -15.31
CA LYS A 42 17.57 -10.16 -15.15
C LYS A 42 17.27 -10.58 -13.70
N SER A 43 16.45 -9.82 -13.01
CA SER A 43 15.83 -10.20 -11.73
C SER A 43 14.40 -10.68 -11.95
N THR A 44 13.91 -11.56 -11.07
CA THR A 44 12.55 -12.08 -11.13
C THR A 44 11.84 -11.92 -9.78
N ILE A 45 10.66 -11.32 -9.81
CA ILE A 45 9.80 -11.18 -8.64
C ILE A 45 8.58 -12.10 -8.86
N LYS A 46 8.28 -12.93 -7.86
CA LYS A 46 7.13 -13.84 -7.82
C LYS A 46 6.04 -13.32 -6.88
N ASN A 47 4.87 -13.90 -6.97
CA ASN A 47 3.68 -13.50 -6.21
C ASN A 47 3.31 -12.02 -6.49
N VAL A 48 3.28 -11.65 -7.76
CA VAL A 48 2.97 -10.29 -8.21
C VAL A 48 1.46 -10.16 -8.46
N PRO A 49 0.75 -9.23 -7.79
CA PRO A 49 -0.68 -9.05 -7.99
C PRO A 49 -0.99 -8.45 -9.37
N ASP A 50 -2.14 -8.81 -9.92
CA ASP A 50 -2.64 -8.22 -11.16
C ASP A 50 -3.41 -6.93 -10.88
N ILE A 51 -2.69 -5.84 -10.71
CA ILE A 51 -3.22 -4.51 -10.40
C ILE A 51 -2.61 -3.45 -11.32
N ALA A 52 -3.35 -2.36 -11.53
CA ALA A 52 -2.95 -1.28 -12.43
C ALA A 52 -1.61 -0.62 -12.02
N ASP A 53 -1.33 -0.48 -10.73
CA ASP A 53 -0.09 0.13 -10.24
C ASP A 53 1.16 -0.68 -10.63
N VAL A 54 1.08 -2.01 -10.75
CA VAL A 54 2.18 -2.86 -11.26
C VAL A 54 2.45 -2.57 -12.73
N SER A 55 1.40 -2.41 -13.54
CA SER A 55 1.54 -2.05 -14.95
C SER A 55 2.16 -0.66 -15.14
N MET A 56 1.77 0.31 -14.31
CA MET A 56 2.36 1.66 -14.32
C MET A 56 3.84 1.65 -13.92
N MET A 57 4.22 0.84 -12.93
CA MET A 57 5.63 0.69 -12.55
C MET A 57 6.44 0.00 -13.65
N ALA A 58 5.88 -0.99 -14.33
CA ALA A 58 6.51 -1.62 -15.49
C ALA A 58 6.74 -0.62 -16.64
N GLU A 59 5.76 0.25 -16.92
CA GLU A 59 5.90 1.35 -17.89
C GLU A 59 7.04 2.31 -17.51
N LEU A 60 7.13 2.68 -16.23
CA LEU A 60 8.20 3.52 -15.71
C LEU A 60 9.57 2.87 -15.92
N LEU A 61 9.75 1.61 -15.54
CA LEU A 61 11.02 0.90 -15.71
C LEU A 61 11.39 0.72 -17.19
N THR A 62 10.40 0.49 -18.04
CA THR A 62 10.59 0.44 -19.49
C THR A 62 11.08 1.78 -20.04
N SER A 63 10.54 2.91 -19.56
CA SER A 63 11.00 4.25 -19.94
C SER A 63 12.44 4.54 -19.50
N LEU A 64 12.90 3.87 -18.44
CA LEU A 64 14.30 3.90 -17.98
C LEU A 64 15.21 2.91 -18.74
N GLY A 65 14.70 2.25 -19.78
CA GLY A 65 15.48 1.35 -20.64
C GLY A 65 15.48 -0.12 -20.20
N CYS A 66 14.70 -0.50 -19.19
CA CYS A 66 14.56 -1.90 -18.79
C CYS A 66 13.66 -2.68 -19.74
N THR A 67 13.91 -3.98 -19.89
CA THR A 67 12.93 -4.91 -20.50
C THR A 67 12.13 -5.57 -19.39
N VAL A 68 10.80 -5.45 -19.45
CA VAL A 68 9.89 -5.98 -18.44
C VAL A 68 9.00 -7.05 -19.08
N GLU A 69 9.05 -8.27 -18.54
CA GLU A 69 8.26 -9.42 -18.99
C GLU A 69 7.34 -9.87 -17.86
N ARG A 70 6.02 -9.82 -18.06
CA ARG A 70 5.05 -10.26 -17.05
C ARG A 70 4.47 -11.61 -17.41
N ASN A 71 4.47 -12.54 -16.48
CA ASN A 71 3.82 -13.84 -16.60
C ASN A 71 2.64 -13.92 -15.61
N PHE A 72 1.42 -13.83 -16.13
CA PHE A 72 0.21 -13.86 -15.34
C PHE A 72 -0.12 -15.26 -14.77
N SER A 73 0.32 -16.35 -15.46
CA SER A 73 -0.02 -17.70 -15.06
C SER A 73 0.71 -18.15 -13.78
N ASP A 74 1.92 -17.65 -13.55
CA ASP A 74 2.71 -17.93 -12.35
C ASP A 74 2.89 -16.69 -11.44
N GLN A 75 2.14 -15.63 -11.74
CA GLN A 75 2.15 -14.37 -10.99
C GLN A 75 3.56 -13.80 -10.82
N SER A 76 4.37 -13.83 -11.88
CA SER A 76 5.74 -13.31 -11.84
C SER A 76 5.98 -12.17 -12.81
N ILE A 77 7.02 -11.38 -12.50
CA ILE A 77 7.54 -10.35 -13.37
C ILE A 77 9.07 -10.47 -13.44
N ALA A 78 9.61 -10.50 -14.63
CA ALA A 78 11.03 -10.48 -14.87
C ALA A 78 11.44 -9.11 -15.41
N ILE A 79 12.46 -8.51 -14.82
CA ILE A 79 12.98 -7.19 -15.16
C ILE A 79 14.44 -7.34 -15.51
N ASN A 80 14.77 -7.05 -16.77
CA ASN A 80 16.15 -7.05 -17.26
C ASN A 80 16.63 -5.59 -17.35
N VAL A 81 17.56 -5.23 -16.48
CA VAL A 81 18.09 -3.86 -16.34
C VAL A 81 19.36 -3.74 -17.17
N PRO A 82 19.48 -2.71 -18.04
CA PRO A 82 20.70 -2.49 -18.82
C PRO A 82 21.90 -2.07 -17.95
N GLU A 83 23.12 -2.18 -18.49
CA GLU A 83 24.34 -1.68 -17.82
C GLU A 83 24.20 -0.20 -17.44
N THR A 84 23.61 0.61 -18.29
CA THR A 84 23.35 2.03 -18.01
C THR A 84 21.86 2.31 -18.24
N PRO A 85 21.03 2.30 -17.19
CA PRO A 85 19.64 2.70 -17.28
C PRO A 85 19.50 4.21 -17.48
N GLY A 86 18.35 4.65 -17.94
CA GLY A 86 17.96 6.07 -17.96
C GLY A 86 17.92 6.64 -16.53
N TYR A 87 18.13 7.93 -16.41
CA TYR A 87 18.17 8.63 -15.12
C TYR A 87 16.95 9.52 -14.86
N ARG A 88 16.08 9.66 -15.86
CA ARG A 88 14.96 10.59 -15.79
C ARG A 88 13.61 9.87 -15.85
N ALA A 89 12.80 10.02 -14.80
CA ALA A 89 11.45 9.52 -14.67
C ALA A 89 10.46 10.66 -15.01
N GLU A 90 9.79 10.54 -16.15
CA GLU A 90 8.99 11.62 -16.75
C GLU A 90 7.66 11.85 -16.01
N TYR A 91 7.23 13.12 -15.99
CA TYR A 91 6.05 13.60 -15.29
C TYR A 91 4.77 12.83 -15.64
N GLU A 92 4.53 12.51 -16.93
CA GLU A 92 3.29 11.86 -17.37
C GLU A 92 3.07 10.46 -16.77
N ILE A 93 4.14 9.76 -16.45
CA ILE A 93 4.09 8.44 -15.79
C ILE A 93 4.06 8.63 -14.27
N VAL A 94 4.97 9.45 -13.74
CA VAL A 94 5.18 9.63 -12.29
C VAL A 94 3.96 10.24 -11.60
N ARG A 95 3.25 11.16 -12.23
CA ARG A 95 2.05 11.80 -11.66
C ARG A 95 0.91 10.83 -11.34
N LYS A 96 0.91 9.64 -11.95
CA LYS A 96 -0.13 8.62 -11.75
C LYS A 96 0.17 7.65 -10.59
N LEU A 97 1.45 7.55 -10.19
CA LEU A 97 1.92 6.53 -9.26
C LEU A 97 2.86 7.11 -8.21
N ARG A 98 2.44 7.14 -6.94
CA ARG A 98 3.28 7.64 -5.84
C ARG A 98 4.57 6.84 -5.68
N ALA A 99 4.51 5.52 -5.84
CA ALA A 99 5.66 4.63 -5.69
C ALA A 99 6.79 4.87 -6.70
N SER A 100 6.54 5.66 -7.77
CA SER A 100 7.56 6.06 -8.73
C SER A 100 8.75 6.80 -8.11
N ILE A 101 8.56 7.44 -6.94
CA ILE A 101 9.66 8.08 -6.20
C ILE A 101 10.74 7.08 -5.77
N ASN A 102 10.42 5.79 -5.69
CA ASN A 102 11.35 4.76 -5.20
C ASN A 102 12.42 4.37 -6.21
N VAL A 103 12.39 4.90 -7.46
CA VAL A 103 13.52 4.77 -8.38
C VAL A 103 14.65 5.75 -8.04
N LEU A 104 14.38 6.77 -7.20
CA LEU A 104 15.34 7.83 -6.86
C LEU A 104 16.59 7.27 -6.16
N GLY A 105 16.41 6.51 -5.07
CA GLY A 105 17.52 5.90 -4.32
C GLY A 105 18.39 4.98 -5.19
N PRO A 106 17.81 3.97 -5.86
CA PRO A 106 18.56 3.08 -6.74
C PRO A 106 19.33 3.78 -7.85
N LEU A 107 18.74 4.77 -8.52
CA LEU A 107 19.40 5.50 -9.61
C LEU A 107 20.57 6.33 -9.09
N VAL A 108 20.40 7.08 -8.00
CA VAL A 108 21.49 7.87 -7.41
C VAL A 108 22.62 6.96 -6.93
N ALA A 109 22.31 5.82 -6.33
CA ALA A 109 23.30 4.88 -5.85
C ALA A 109 24.13 4.26 -6.98
N ARG A 110 23.48 3.83 -8.06
CA ARG A 110 24.14 3.07 -9.12
C ARG A 110 24.74 3.94 -10.23
N ILE A 111 24.00 4.95 -10.70
CA ILE A 111 24.44 5.78 -11.83
C ILE A 111 24.76 7.23 -11.44
N HIS A 112 24.74 7.51 -10.14
CA HIS A 112 25.10 8.79 -9.52
C HIS A 112 24.26 9.99 -9.98
N ARG A 113 23.13 9.76 -10.61
CA ARG A 113 22.20 10.79 -11.07
C ARG A 113 20.78 10.26 -11.14
N ALA A 114 19.81 11.08 -10.72
CA ALA A 114 18.39 10.84 -10.93
C ALA A 114 17.63 12.16 -11.08
N GLU A 115 16.64 12.17 -11.97
CA GLU A 115 15.66 13.24 -12.12
C GLU A 115 14.28 12.57 -12.07
N VAL A 116 13.58 12.75 -10.96
CA VAL A 116 12.26 12.13 -10.75
C VAL A 116 11.22 13.21 -10.60
N ALA A 117 10.21 13.24 -11.46
CA ALA A 117 9.12 14.20 -11.33
C ALA A 117 8.43 14.05 -9.97
N LEU A 118 7.88 15.14 -9.43
CA LEU A 118 7.12 15.09 -8.18
C LEU A 118 5.92 14.17 -8.36
N PRO A 119 5.81 13.09 -7.56
CA PRO A 119 4.79 12.08 -7.77
C PRO A 119 3.41 12.57 -7.36
N GLY A 120 2.40 12.18 -8.12
CA GLY A 120 1.00 12.26 -7.74
C GLY A 120 0.60 11.13 -6.79
N GLY A 121 -0.60 10.60 -6.96
CA GLY A 121 -1.19 9.50 -6.19
C GLY A 121 -2.47 9.90 -5.49
N ASP A 122 -2.90 9.10 -4.52
CA ASP A 122 -4.16 9.30 -3.82
C ASP A 122 -4.21 10.62 -3.04
N ALA A 123 -5.38 11.27 -3.07
CA ALA A 123 -5.64 12.53 -2.36
C ALA A 123 -5.97 12.27 -0.88
N ILE A 124 -4.98 11.83 -0.10
CA ILE A 124 -5.14 11.47 1.32
C ILE A 124 -4.42 12.43 2.28
N GLY A 125 -3.89 13.53 1.76
CA GLY A 125 -3.16 14.54 2.53
C GLY A 125 -1.76 14.80 2.01
N SER A 126 -1.05 15.69 2.70
CA SER A 126 0.33 16.04 2.40
C SER A 126 1.26 14.85 2.64
N ARG A 127 2.07 14.54 1.67
CA ARG A 127 3.08 13.48 1.75
C ARG A 127 4.41 14.05 1.28
N GLY A 128 5.03 14.83 2.17
CA GLY A 128 6.31 15.49 1.91
C GLY A 128 7.39 14.51 1.42
N LEU A 129 8.28 15.00 0.59
CA LEU A 129 9.42 14.25 0.08
C LEU A 129 10.74 14.73 0.70
N ASP A 130 10.66 15.61 1.69
CA ASP A 130 11.80 16.19 2.37
C ASP A 130 12.67 15.15 3.09
N PHE A 131 12.06 14.13 3.71
CA PHE A 131 12.82 13.03 4.32
C PHE A 131 13.64 12.22 3.29
N HIS A 132 13.11 12.03 2.07
CA HIS A 132 13.84 11.37 0.99
C HIS A 132 15.08 12.18 0.60
N THR A 133 14.91 13.47 0.34
CA THR A 133 16.01 14.36 -0.06
C THR A 133 17.01 14.60 1.06
N LYS A 134 16.55 14.82 2.31
CA LYS A 134 17.42 14.94 3.49
C LYS A 134 18.30 13.70 3.67
N GLY A 135 17.72 12.50 3.53
CA GLY A 135 18.46 11.24 3.63
C GLY A 135 19.53 11.08 2.55
N LEU A 136 19.21 11.38 1.29
CA LEU A 136 20.19 11.34 0.20
C LEU A 136 21.31 12.38 0.37
N VAL A 137 20.97 13.59 0.83
CA VAL A 137 21.96 14.63 1.13
C VAL A 137 22.86 14.21 2.28
N ALA A 138 22.35 13.57 3.31
CA ALA A 138 23.15 13.02 4.41
C ALA A 138 24.15 11.96 3.90
N LEU A 139 23.76 11.15 2.91
CA LEU A 139 24.64 10.18 2.23
C LEU A 139 25.65 10.86 1.28
N GLY A 140 25.63 12.20 1.15
CA GLY A 140 26.59 12.97 0.34
C GLY A 140 26.10 13.30 -1.07
N ALA A 141 24.84 13.04 -1.41
CA ALA A 141 24.26 13.51 -2.66
C ALA A 141 23.96 15.01 -2.61
N GLN A 142 23.94 15.64 -3.78
CA GLN A 142 23.33 16.95 -3.99
C GLN A 142 21.90 16.71 -4.46
N ALA A 143 20.91 17.26 -3.75
CA ALA A 143 19.50 17.11 -4.12
C ALA A 143 18.75 18.42 -3.96
N HIS A 144 17.93 18.77 -4.96
CA HIS A 144 17.08 19.96 -4.96
C HIS A 144 15.84 19.75 -5.84
N ASN A 145 14.85 20.61 -5.64
CA ASN A 145 13.66 20.63 -6.47
C ASN A 145 13.78 21.72 -7.54
N GLU A 146 13.60 21.34 -8.81
CA GLU A 146 13.62 22.25 -9.92
C GLU A 146 12.62 21.81 -11.01
N HIS A 147 11.85 22.75 -11.54
CA HIS A 147 10.86 22.52 -12.62
C HIS A 147 9.89 21.34 -12.37
N GLY A 148 9.50 21.09 -11.10
CA GLY A 148 8.62 19.99 -10.74
C GLY A 148 9.31 18.61 -10.64
N TYR A 149 10.64 18.58 -10.62
CA TYR A 149 11.45 17.38 -10.44
C TYR A 149 12.29 17.45 -9.16
N ILE A 150 12.51 16.32 -8.54
CA ILE A 150 13.65 16.11 -7.63
C ILE A 150 14.84 15.76 -8.50
N ILE A 151 15.84 16.60 -8.49
CA ILE A 151 17.12 16.39 -9.16
C ILE A 151 18.14 15.99 -8.10
N ALA A 152 18.71 14.81 -8.22
CA ALA A 152 19.72 14.31 -7.30
C ALA A 152 20.98 13.84 -8.05
N SER A 153 22.15 14.13 -7.51
CA SER A 153 23.43 13.70 -8.06
C SER A 153 24.45 13.38 -6.96
N ALA A 154 25.29 12.40 -7.20
CA ALA A 154 26.35 11.96 -6.30
C ALA A 154 27.66 11.70 -7.07
N PRO A 155 28.29 12.74 -7.68
CA PRO A 155 29.44 12.57 -8.60
C PRO A 155 30.66 11.91 -7.96
N ASN A 156 30.74 11.95 -6.61
CA ASN A 156 31.83 11.31 -5.84
C ASN A 156 31.37 10.00 -5.16
N GLY A 157 30.21 9.46 -5.59
CA GLY A 157 29.53 8.34 -4.93
C GLY A 157 28.88 8.73 -3.60
N LEU A 158 28.13 7.80 -3.03
CA LEU A 158 27.49 7.96 -1.71
C LEU A 158 28.44 7.48 -0.60
N LYS A 159 28.26 8.04 0.61
CA LYS A 159 29.04 7.69 1.79
C LYS A 159 28.13 7.33 2.95
N GLY A 160 28.44 6.23 3.62
CA GLY A 160 27.74 5.79 4.82
C GLY A 160 27.83 6.81 5.95
N THR A 161 26.75 6.99 6.67
CA THR A 161 26.61 7.93 7.80
C THR A 161 25.46 7.51 8.71
N THR A 162 25.32 8.17 9.85
CA THR A 162 24.13 8.00 10.70
C THR A 162 23.04 8.98 10.25
N ILE A 163 21.84 8.47 10.04
CA ILE A 163 20.65 9.22 9.63
C ILE A 163 19.54 8.90 10.62
N GLU A 164 19.00 9.91 11.27
CA GLU A 164 17.82 9.82 12.15
C GLU A 164 16.62 10.42 11.44
N LEU A 165 15.53 9.65 11.32
CA LEU A 165 14.25 10.14 10.77
C LEU A 165 13.41 10.76 11.89
N GLU A 166 12.93 11.98 11.68
CA GLU A 166 12.00 12.65 12.61
C GLU A 166 10.66 11.89 12.76
N PHE A 167 10.30 11.14 11.72
CA PHE A 167 9.13 10.27 11.66
C PHE A 167 9.49 8.99 10.90
N PRO A 168 9.01 7.79 11.33
CA PRO A 168 9.34 6.53 10.64
C PRO A 168 8.60 6.43 9.29
N SER A 169 9.07 7.23 8.33
CA SER A 169 8.52 7.29 6.98
C SER A 169 8.92 6.05 6.19
N VAL A 170 7.91 5.27 5.73
CA VAL A 170 8.11 4.09 4.89
C VAL A 170 8.89 4.44 3.63
N GLY A 171 8.43 5.42 2.85
CA GLY A 171 9.05 5.79 1.59
C GLY A 171 10.48 6.32 1.75
N ALA A 172 10.76 7.11 2.81
CA ALA A 172 12.11 7.59 3.08
C ALA A 172 13.04 6.45 3.49
N THR A 173 12.58 5.55 4.38
CA THR A 173 13.33 4.35 4.76
C THR A 173 13.71 3.51 3.53
N GLU A 174 12.77 3.28 2.61
CA GLU A 174 12.99 2.54 1.37
C GLU A 174 14.06 3.21 0.48
N ASN A 175 13.93 4.51 0.22
CA ASN A 175 14.88 5.22 -0.63
C ASN A 175 16.27 5.34 0.00
N ILE A 176 16.36 5.61 1.31
CA ILE A 176 17.64 5.69 2.00
C ILE A 176 18.31 4.31 2.04
N MET A 177 17.58 3.26 2.38
CA MET A 177 18.11 1.89 2.41
C MET A 177 18.63 1.46 1.04
N THR A 178 17.87 1.69 -0.02
CA THR A 178 18.27 1.35 -1.40
C THR A 178 19.44 2.20 -1.91
N ALA A 179 19.60 3.43 -1.43
CA ALA A 179 20.76 4.24 -1.74
C ALA A 179 22.00 3.80 -0.94
N ALA A 180 21.83 3.45 0.33
CA ALA A 180 22.91 3.12 1.24
C ALA A 180 23.63 1.79 0.92
N VAL A 181 22.96 0.84 0.26
CA VAL A 181 23.57 -0.47 -0.06
C VAL A 181 24.81 -0.38 -0.98
N LEU A 182 24.94 0.69 -1.76
CA LEU A 182 26.13 0.96 -2.60
C LEU A 182 26.96 2.15 -2.08
N ALA A 183 26.65 2.69 -0.90
CA ALA A 183 27.42 3.76 -0.30
C ALA A 183 28.76 3.24 0.26
N ASN A 184 29.81 4.04 0.20
CA ASN A 184 31.09 3.67 0.79
C ASN A 184 31.03 3.79 2.32
N GLY A 185 31.24 2.68 3.03
CA GLY A 185 31.22 2.61 4.49
C GLY A 185 29.87 2.09 5.03
N THR A 186 29.56 2.42 6.28
CA THR A 186 28.38 1.93 7.00
C THR A 186 27.37 3.06 7.18
N THR A 187 26.09 2.79 6.88
CA THR A 187 24.97 3.66 7.18
C THR A 187 24.18 3.09 8.36
N ILE A 188 23.88 3.93 9.34
CA ILE A 188 22.94 3.62 10.42
C ILE A 188 21.71 4.47 10.19
N LEU A 189 20.59 3.83 9.89
CA LEU A 189 19.30 4.50 9.73
C LEU A 189 18.47 4.28 11.00
N ASP A 190 18.33 5.33 11.78
CA ASP A 190 17.59 5.31 13.05
C ASP A 190 16.17 5.87 12.88
N ASN A 191 15.27 5.42 13.74
CA ASN A 191 13.82 5.64 13.63
C ASN A 191 13.27 5.24 12.25
N ALA A 192 13.78 4.13 11.70
CA ALA A 192 13.34 3.56 10.44
C ALA A 192 11.92 3.00 10.54
N ALA A 193 11.20 2.98 9.43
CA ALA A 193 9.94 2.28 9.30
C ALA A 193 10.16 0.76 9.48
N ARG A 194 9.17 0.09 10.11
CA ARG A 194 9.27 -1.31 10.55
C ARG A 194 8.29 -2.24 9.85
N GLU A 195 7.55 -1.72 8.90
CA GLU A 195 6.55 -2.45 8.14
C GLU A 195 7.13 -3.74 7.53
N PRO A 196 6.34 -4.83 7.45
CA PRO A 196 6.76 -6.06 6.77
C PRO A 196 7.27 -5.82 5.35
N ASP A 197 6.76 -4.80 4.67
CA ASP A 197 7.22 -4.37 3.35
C ASP A 197 8.71 -3.94 3.36
N ILE A 198 9.16 -3.25 4.41
CA ILE A 198 10.58 -2.86 4.58
C ILE A 198 11.46 -4.09 4.73
N VAL A 199 11.01 -5.06 5.53
CA VAL A 199 11.72 -6.34 5.73
C VAL A 199 11.81 -7.12 4.41
N ASP A 200 10.75 -7.13 3.62
CA ASP A 200 10.69 -7.80 2.33
C ASP A 200 11.68 -7.20 1.32
N ILE A 201 11.72 -5.87 1.22
CA ILE A 201 12.68 -5.16 0.38
C ILE A 201 14.11 -5.42 0.85
N GLY A 202 14.36 -5.37 2.16
CA GLY A 202 15.67 -5.67 2.74
C GLY A 202 16.13 -7.10 2.43
N ASN A 203 15.24 -8.08 2.52
CA ASN A 203 15.54 -9.47 2.17
C ASN A 203 15.86 -9.64 0.68
N PHE A 204 15.17 -8.92 -0.20
CA PHE A 204 15.51 -8.91 -1.62
C PHE A 204 16.89 -8.30 -1.86
N LEU A 205 17.22 -7.18 -1.22
CA LEU A 205 18.55 -6.56 -1.29
C LEU A 205 19.64 -7.52 -0.78
N ILE A 206 19.40 -8.25 0.31
CA ILE A 206 20.32 -9.29 0.82
C ILE A 206 20.51 -10.41 -0.20
N ALA A 207 19.41 -10.87 -0.83
CA ALA A 207 19.50 -11.86 -1.91
C ALA A 207 20.29 -11.36 -3.13
N MET A 208 20.31 -10.04 -3.37
CA MET A 208 21.14 -9.40 -4.39
C MET A 208 22.60 -9.20 -3.95
N GLY A 209 22.95 -9.51 -2.70
CA GLY A 209 24.33 -9.40 -2.16
C GLY A 209 24.56 -8.23 -1.21
N ALA A 210 23.53 -7.51 -0.79
CA ALA A 210 23.67 -6.46 0.23
C ALA A 210 23.91 -7.04 1.62
N ASN A 211 24.54 -6.25 2.48
CA ASN A 211 24.77 -6.57 3.88
C ASN A 211 23.98 -5.62 4.77
N ILE A 212 22.86 -6.10 5.31
CA ILE A 212 21.88 -5.32 6.08
C ILE A 212 21.53 -6.07 7.36
N GLU A 213 21.53 -5.35 8.48
CA GLU A 213 21.14 -5.85 9.80
C GLU A 213 20.00 -4.99 10.39
N GLY A 214 19.22 -5.53 11.32
CA GLY A 214 18.19 -4.79 12.04
C GLY A 214 16.89 -4.57 11.27
N LEU A 215 16.64 -5.29 10.18
CA LEU A 215 15.35 -5.21 9.45
C LEU A 215 14.16 -5.50 10.38
N GLY A 216 13.13 -4.66 10.33
CA GLY A 216 11.95 -4.74 11.20
C GLY A 216 12.16 -4.15 12.59
N SER A 217 13.36 -3.66 12.91
CA SER A 217 13.66 -2.89 14.13
C SER A 217 13.67 -1.38 13.83
N PRO A 218 13.66 -0.51 14.86
CA PRO A 218 13.77 0.94 14.66
C PRO A 218 15.10 1.39 14.04
N THR A 219 16.15 0.57 14.14
CA THR A 219 17.49 0.89 13.66
C THR A 219 17.93 -0.15 12.64
N ILE A 220 18.23 0.31 11.42
CA ILE A 220 18.75 -0.52 10.34
C ILE A 220 20.21 -0.14 10.09
N THR A 221 21.11 -1.14 10.12
CA THR A 221 22.52 -0.97 9.79
C THR A 221 22.79 -1.55 8.40
N ILE A 222 23.39 -0.74 7.53
CA ILE A 222 23.65 -1.10 6.14
C ILE A 222 25.14 -0.94 5.87
N HIS A 223 25.81 -2.03 5.57
CA HIS A 223 27.21 -2.03 5.15
C HIS A 223 27.26 -1.97 3.62
N GLY A 224 27.73 -0.87 3.08
CA GLY A 224 27.77 -0.68 1.63
C GLY A 224 28.70 -1.70 0.95
N VAL A 225 28.28 -2.16 -0.22
CA VAL A 225 28.99 -3.13 -1.05
C VAL A 225 29.38 -2.51 -2.39
N ALA A 226 30.40 -3.07 -3.04
CA ALA A 226 30.90 -2.54 -4.31
C ALA A 226 29.91 -2.72 -5.47
N SER A 227 29.13 -3.80 -5.46
CA SER A 227 28.13 -4.11 -6.49
C SER A 227 27.10 -5.10 -5.98
N LEU A 228 25.95 -5.12 -6.62
CA LEU A 228 24.87 -6.10 -6.42
C LEU A 228 24.69 -6.95 -7.68
N ILE A 229 24.08 -8.11 -7.53
CA ILE A 229 23.75 -9.05 -8.62
C ILE A 229 22.23 -9.21 -8.74
N PRO A 230 21.70 -9.53 -9.93
CA PRO A 230 20.29 -9.86 -10.08
C PRO A 230 19.90 -11.08 -9.24
N ALA A 231 18.67 -11.08 -8.72
CA ALA A 231 18.17 -12.17 -7.89
C ALA A 231 16.70 -12.51 -8.18
N THR A 232 16.26 -13.65 -7.68
CA THR A 232 14.85 -14.04 -7.66
C THR A 232 14.31 -13.87 -6.25
N HIS A 233 13.12 -13.27 -6.11
CA HIS A 233 12.45 -13.03 -4.85
C HIS A 233 10.96 -13.33 -4.93
N THR A 234 10.35 -13.74 -3.82
CA THR A 234 8.90 -13.92 -3.72
C THR A 234 8.36 -12.86 -2.76
N ALA A 235 7.51 -11.99 -3.26
CA ALA A 235 6.89 -10.92 -2.47
C ALA A 235 6.00 -11.49 -1.36
N ILE A 236 6.02 -10.85 -0.20
CA ILE A 236 5.14 -11.20 0.92
C ILE A 236 3.67 -10.99 0.56
N PRO A 237 2.72 -11.71 1.19
CA PRO A 237 1.30 -11.48 0.97
C PRO A 237 0.86 -10.10 1.47
N ASP A 238 -0.15 -9.52 0.78
CA ASP A 238 -0.66 -8.17 1.09
C ASP A 238 -1.46 -8.16 2.39
N ARG A 239 -0.87 -7.62 3.46
CA ARG A 239 -1.53 -7.49 4.77
C ARG A 239 -2.72 -6.54 4.74
N ILE A 240 -2.71 -5.50 3.89
CA ILE A 240 -3.81 -4.54 3.82
C ILE A 240 -5.01 -5.15 3.10
N VAL A 241 -4.79 -5.90 2.03
CA VAL A 241 -5.87 -6.67 1.37
C VAL A 241 -6.40 -7.75 2.31
N THR A 242 -5.52 -8.45 3.06
CA THR A 242 -5.93 -9.38 4.13
C THR A 242 -6.86 -8.70 5.13
N GLY A 243 -6.46 -7.54 5.65
CA GLY A 243 -7.28 -6.74 6.57
C GLY A 243 -8.61 -6.32 5.96
N SER A 244 -8.62 -5.92 4.69
CA SER A 244 -9.84 -5.53 3.97
C SER A 244 -10.86 -6.66 3.93
N TRP A 245 -10.45 -7.90 3.62
CA TRP A 245 -11.31 -9.08 3.63
C TRP A 245 -11.77 -9.46 5.05
N ALA A 246 -10.89 -9.30 6.05
CA ALA A 246 -11.25 -9.52 7.45
C ALA A 246 -12.35 -8.54 7.91
N PHE A 247 -12.23 -7.25 7.57
CA PHE A 247 -13.28 -6.25 7.81
C PHE A 247 -14.54 -6.53 7.00
N ALA A 248 -14.42 -7.00 5.76
CA ALA A 248 -15.56 -7.39 4.91
C ALA A 248 -16.39 -8.51 5.57
N ALA A 249 -15.72 -9.56 6.08
CA ALA A 249 -16.38 -10.62 6.84
C ALA A 249 -17.14 -10.07 8.05
N ALA A 250 -16.49 -9.20 8.83
CA ALA A 250 -17.09 -8.62 10.03
C ALA A 250 -18.31 -7.72 9.71
N MET A 251 -18.20 -6.84 8.73
CA MET A 251 -19.27 -5.91 8.33
C MET A 251 -20.49 -6.65 7.79
N THR A 252 -20.30 -7.67 6.97
CA THR A 252 -21.37 -8.41 6.31
C THR A 252 -21.96 -9.54 7.18
N ARG A 253 -21.44 -9.72 8.40
CA ARG A 253 -21.77 -10.85 9.28
C ARG A 253 -21.54 -12.18 8.56
N GLY A 254 -20.42 -12.26 7.87
CA GLY A 254 -19.99 -13.34 7.01
C GLY A 254 -19.02 -14.32 7.66
N ASP A 255 -18.45 -15.17 6.83
CA ASP A 255 -17.50 -16.22 7.21
C ASP A 255 -16.53 -16.44 6.05
N ILE A 256 -15.33 -15.88 6.15
CA ILE A 256 -14.33 -15.89 5.06
C ILE A 256 -13.05 -16.57 5.54
N SER A 257 -12.57 -17.57 4.78
CA SER A 257 -11.21 -18.09 4.89
C SER A 257 -10.29 -17.28 3.98
N ILE A 258 -9.22 -16.72 4.55
CA ILE A 258 -8.28 -15.84 3.87
C ILE A 258 -6.95 -16.59 3.75
N HIS A 259 -6.75 -17.24 2.62
CA HIS A 259 -5.57 -18.07 2.32
C HIS A 259 -4.36 -17.23 1.98
N GLY A 260 -3.17 -17.67 2.38
CA GLY A 260 -1.91 -16.94 2.21
C GLY A 260 -1.72 -15.78 3.20
N ALA A 261 -2.70 -15.49 4.05
CA ALA A 261 -2.62 -14.41 5.03
C ALA A 261 -1.61 -14.71 6.14
N ARG A 262 -0.87 -13.68 6.56
CA ARG A 262 0.09 -13.75 7.68
C ARG A 262 -0.46 -12.95 8.86
N ALA A 263 -1.07 -13.63 9.86
CA ALA A 263 -1.71 -12.99 11.01
C ALA A 263 -0.76 -12.05 11.77
N GLN A 264 0.51 -12.45 11.90
CA GLN A 264 1.55 -11.67 12.59
C GLN A 264 1.82 -10.29 11.97
N ASP A 265 1.48 -10.09 10.70
CA ASP A 265 1.65 -8.80 10.02
C ASP A 265 0.47 -7.85 10.28
N LEU A 266 -0.58 -8.32 10.99
CA LEU A 266 -1.87 -7.63 11.24
C LEU A 266 -2.39 -7.80 12.67
N GLU A 267 -1.55 -8.06 13.66
CA GLU A 267 -1.99 -8.37 15.02
C GLU A 267 -3.01 -7.37 15.57
N LEU A 268 -2.67 -6.08 15.61
CA LEU A 268 -3.57 -5.04 16.14
C LEU A 268 -4.90 -4.91 15.37
N PRO A 269 -4.95 -4.88 14.02
CA PRO A 269 -6.22 -4.93 13.27
C PRO A 269 -7.09 -6.14 13.60
N LEU A 270 -6.49 -7.33 13.75
CA LEU A 270 -7.22 -8.56 14.09
C LEU A 270 -7.74 -8.53 15.53
N GLU A 271 -6.95 -8.03 16.50
CA GLU A 271 -7.39 -7.79 17.88
C GLU A 271 -8.59 -6.83 17.93
N LYS A 272 -8.56 -5.75 17.14
CA LYS A 272 -9.68 -4.81 17.02
C LYS A 272 -10.94 -5.48 16.47
N LEU A 273 -10.80 -6.36 15.47
CA LEU A 273 -11.94 -7.14 14.96
C LEU A 273 -12.49 -8.12 16.01
N VAL A 274 -11.64 -8.75 16.80
CA VAL A 274 -12.07 -9.60 17.91
C VAL A 274 -12.82 -8.78 18.96
N ALA A 275 -12.34 -7.58 19.30
CA ALA A 275 -13.04 -6.65 20.19
C ALA A 275 -14.40 -6.21 19.63
N ALA A 276 -14.53 -6.06 18.31
CA ALA A 276 -15.81 -5.80 17.63
C ALA A 276 -16.77 -7.02 17.68
N GLY A 277 -16.28 -8.20 18.04
CA GLY A 277 -17.04 -9.43 18.21
C GLY A 277 -16.82 -10.48 17.12
N ALA A 278 -15.85 -10.31 16.23
CA ALA A 278 -15.46 -11.32 15.26
C ALA A 278 -14.70 -12.48 15.94
N VAL A 279 -14.83 -13.66 15.35
CA VAL A 279 -14.01 -14.82 15.68
C VAL A 279 -12.93 -14.95 14.61
N VAL A 280 -11.67 -14.80 15.02
CA VAL A 280 -10.50 -14.97 14.16
C VAL A 280 -9.80 -16.25 14.57
N THR A 281 -9.62 -17.18 13.61
CA THR A 281 -8.96 -18.46 13.84
C THR A 281 -7.85 -18.69 12.80
N ALA A 282 -6.72 -19.26 13.23
CA ALA A 282 -5.70 -19.70 12.28
C ALA A 282 -6.22 -20.93 11.51
N ILE A 283 -5.90 -20.98 10.21
CA ILE A 283 -6.07 -22.17 9.35
C ILE A 283 -4.69 -22.59 8.83
N SER A 284 -4.61 -23.68 8.10
CA SER A 284 -3.33 -24.30 7.67
C SER A 284 -2.40 -23.33 6.92
N ASP A 285 -2.98 -22.38 6.15
CA ASP A 285 -2.24 -21.46 5.27
C ASP A 285 -2.77 -20.02 5.35
N GLY A 286 -3.38 -19.63 6.47
CA GLY A 286 -3.94 -18.29 6.60
C GLY A 286 -4.78 -18.12 7.86
N ILE A 287 -5.85 -17.33 7.73
CA ILE A 287 -6.80 -17.04 8.80
C ILE A 287 -8.25 -17.20 8.31
N ARG A 288 -9.15 -17.55 9.22
CA ARG A 288 -10.59 -17.50 9.01
C ARG A 288 -11.18 -16.43 9.91
N VAL A 289 -12.02 -15.57 9.35
CA VAL A 289 -12.74 -14.52 10.08
C VAL A 289 -14.24 -14.76 9.95
N LYS A 290 -14.91 -14.87 11.08
CA LYS A 290 -16.36 -15.09 11.15
C LYS A 290 -17.02 -14.06 12.07
N MET A 291 -18.16 -13.57 11.66
CA MET A 291 -19.06 -12.70 12.44
C MET A 291 -20.50 -13.18 12.25
N ASP A 292 -21.25 -13.40 13.33
CA ASP A 292 -22.63 -13.84 13.27
C ASP A 292 -23.62 -12.81 13.84
N ARG A 293 -23.11 -11.72 14.39
CA ARG A 293 -23.91 -10.66 15.04
C ARG A 293 -23.50 -9.28 14.50
N ARG A 294 -24.28 -8.26 14.85
CA ARG A 294 -23.93 -6.86 14.61
C ARG A 294 -22.60 -6.54 15.33
N PRO A 295 -21.62 -5.90 14.65
CA PRO A 295 -20.38 -5.51 15.29
C PRO A 295 -20.62 -4.57 16.47
N THR A 296 -19.78 -4.64 17.49
CA THR A 296 -19.66 -3.61 18.52
C THR A 296 -18.72 -2.52 18.05
N ALA A 297 -19.01 -1.26 18.34
CA ALA A 297 -18.16 -0.12 17.97
C ALA A 297 -16.79 -0.20 18.66
N ILE A 298 -15.74 0.19 17.94
CA ILE A 298 -14.34 0.10 18.39
C ILE A 298 -13.59 1.39 18.12
N ASP A 299 -12.87 1.87 19.13
CA ASP A 299 -11.96 3.00 19.00
C ASP A 299 -10.64 2.57 18.35
N VAL A 300 -10.14 3.42 17.43
CA VAL A 300 -8.88 3.18 16.73
C VAL A 300 -8.11 4.48 16.58
N ALA A 301 -6.78 4.40 16.79
CA ALA A 301 -5.84 5.44 16.39
C ALA A 301 -4.85 4.87 15.37
N THR A 302 -4.73 5.51 14.20
CA THR A 302 -3.74 5.09 13.21
C THR A 302 -2.34 5.49 13.65
N LEU A 303 -1.38 4.59 13.49
CA LEU A 303 0.02 4.78 13.85
C LEU A 303 0.92 3.99 12.89
N PRO A 304 2.19 4.38 12.75
CA PRO A 304 3.19 3.53 12.09
C PRO A 304 3.22 2.12 12.67
N TYR A 305 3.62 1.15 11.84
CA TYR A 305 3.71 -0.26 12.24
C TYR A 305 4.59 -0.44 13.51
N PRO A 306 4.16 -1.29 14.47
CA PRO A 306 3.04 -2.25 14.45
C PRO A 306 1.68 -1.67 14.88
N GLY A 307 1.49 -0.34 14.87
CA GLY A 307 0.21 0.30 15.13
C GLY A 307 -0.86 -0.02 14.08
N PHE A 308 -2.06 0.52 14.28
CA PHE A 308 -3.16 0.32 13.32
C PHE A 308 -2.86 1.07 12.02
N PRO A 309 -2.79 0.37 10.87
CA PRO A 309 -2.40 0.99 9.61
C PRO A 309 -3.46 1.96 9.09
N THR A 310 -3.04 3.15 8.69
CA THR A 310 -3.93 4.16 8.09
C THR A 310 -4.68 3.63 6.85
N ASP A 311 -4.12 2.66 6.13
CA ASP A 311 -4.76 2.02 4.97
C ASP A 311 -6.00 1.18 5.34
N LEU A 312 -6.17 0.79 6.60
CA LEU A 312 -7.38 0.13 7.10
C LEU A 312 -8.37 1.09 7.76
N GLN A 313 -8.04 2.38 7.88
CA GLN A 313 -8.92 3.40 8.46
C GLN A 313 -10.28 3.49 7.74
N PRO A 314 -10.39 3.47 6.39
CA PRO A 314 -11.71 3.49 5.74
C PRO A 314 -12.60 2.31 6.11
N PHE A 315 -12.01 1.13 6.31
CA PHE A 315 -12.76 -0.08 6.66
C PHE A 315 -13.27 -0.04 8.10
N VAL A 316 -12.47 0.44 9.06
CA VAL A 316 -12.92 0.56 10.44
C VAL A 316 -13.99 1.64 10.60
N ILE A 317 -13.92 2.75 9.85
CA ILE A 317 -14.97 3.78 9.84
C ILE A 317 -16.27 3.20 9.27
N THR A 318 -16.19 2.43 8.18
CA THR A 318 -17.35 1.76 7.59
C THR A 318 -17.96 0.75 8.56
N LEU A 319 -17.15 -0.08 9.22
CA LEU A 319 -17.62 -1.02 10.24
C LEU A 319 -18.33 -0.29 11.39
N ASN A 320 -17.71 0.76 11.94
CA ASN A 320 -18.28 1.55 13.04
C ASN A 320 -19.59 2.25 12.63
N SER A 321 -19.76 2.58 11.34
CA SER A 321 -21.00 3.20 10.85
C SER A 321 -22.24 2.31 11.02
N ILE A 322 -22.05 0.97 11.07
CA ILE A 322 -23.14 0.00 11.27
C ILE A 322 -23.04 -0.74 12.61
N ALA A 323 -22.03 -0.44 13.42
CA ALA A 323 -21.79 -1.08 14.70
C ALA A 323 -22.84 -0.67 15.76
N ASP A 324 -22.87 -1.41 16.87
CA ASP A 324 -23.61 -1.05 18.06
C ASP A 324 -22.75 -0.19 18.97
N GLY A 325 -23.19 1.04 19.25
CA GLY A 325 -22.50 2.02 20.08
C GLY A 325 -21.83 3.16 19.29
N ASP A 326 -21.00 3.92 20.00
CA ASP A 326 -20.24 5.05 19.49
C ASP A 326 -18.75 4.71 19.42
N ALA A 327 -18.04 5.31 18.47
CA ALA A 327 -16.60 5.11 18.30
C ALA A 327 -15.89 6.42 17.99
N LEU A 328 -14.62 6.49 18.39
CA LEU A 328 -13.68 7.54 18.00
C LEU A 328 -12.57 6.92 17.14
N VAL A 329 -12.41 7.43 15.92
CA VAL A 329 -11.29 7.08 15.05
C VAL A 329 -10.38 8.28 14.91
N THR A 330 -9.11 8.12 15.30
CA THR A 330 -8.09 9.17 15.23
C THR A 330 -7.09 8.85 14.11
N GLU A 331 -6.95 9.76 13.14
CA GLU A 331 -5.99 9.63 12.04
C GLU A 331 -4.75 10.47 12.32
N ASN A 332 -3.63 9.80 12.63
CA ASN A 332 -2.37 10.46 12.98
C ASN A 332 -1.33 10.46 11.86
N VAL A 333 -1.64 9.83 10.71
CA VAL A 333 -0.66 9.65 9.63
C VAL A 333 -0.94 10.59 8.46
N PHE A 334 -2.21 10.70 8.02
CA PHE A 334 -2.57 11.51 6.86
C PHE A 334 -3.79 12.39 7.13
N GLU A 335 -3.59 13.69 7.16
CA GLU A 335 -4.60 14.71 7.51
C GLU A 335 -5.81 14.73 6.56
N GLY A 336 -5.63 14.38 5.30
CA GLY A 336 -6.70 14.35 4.29
C GLY A 336 -7.48 13.04 4.21
N ARG A 337 -7.20 12.05 5.07
CA ARG A 337 -7.75 10.70 4.93
C ARG A 337 -9.24 10.58 5.25
N PHE A 338 -9.87 11.62 5.76
CA PHE A 338 -11.31 11.66 6.02
C PHE A 338 -12.16 12.16 4.84
N MET A 339 -11.58 12.48 3.69
CA MET A 339 -12.36 13.03 2.55
C MET A 339 -13.53 12.13 2.13
N PHE A 340 -13.36 10.81 2.17
CA PHE A 340 -14.39 9.83 1.81
C PHE A 340 -15.56 9.76 2.81
N VAL A 341 -15.41 10.29 4.02
CA VAL A 341 -16.45 10.27 5.08
C VAL A 341 -17.73 10.95 4.60
N ASN A 342 -17.62 11.99 3.77
CA ASN A 342 -18.78 12.65 3.18
C ASN A 342 -19.62 11.67 2.32
N GLU A 343 -19.00 10.70 1.70
CA GLU A 343 -19.69 9.68 0.91
C GLU A 343 -20.40 8.65 1.83
N LEU A 344 -19.80 8.30 2.98
CA LEU A 344 -20.50 7.49 3.99
C LEU A 344 -21.68 8.25 4.61
N ILE A 345 -21.56 9.56 4.85
CA ILE A 345 -22.67 10.41 5.32
C ILE A 345 -23.78 10.43 4.27
N ARG A 346 -23.46 10.42 2.97
CA ARG A 346 -24.46 10.29 1.88
C ARG A 346 -25.20 8.96 1.93
N LEU A 347 -24.55 7.89 2.42
CA LEU A 347 -25.19 6.60 2.71
C LEU A 347 -25.94 6.59 4.06
N GLY A 348 -26.07 7.73 4.74
CA GLY A 348 -26.79 7.88 5.99
C GLY A 348 -26.00 7.64 7.26
N ALA A 349 -24.66 7.44 7.16
CA ALA A 349 -23.80 7.28 8.34
C ALA A 349 -23.82 8.54 9.21
N LYS A 350 -23.77 8.36 10.53
CA LYS A 350 -23.71 9.45 11.52
C LYS A 350 -22.25 9.65 11.95
N ILE A 351 -21.54 10.49 11.21
CA ILE A 351 -20.11 10.77 11.43
C ILE A 351 -19.91 12.28 11.54
N ARG A 352 -19.13 12.69 12.54
CA ARG A 352 -18.63 14.07 12.67
C ARG A 352 -17.10 14.03 12.67
N VAL A 353 -16.50 14.77 11.75
CA VAL A 353 -15.05 14.95 11.68
C VAL A 353 -14.67 16.27 12.34
N ASP A 354 -13.66 16.26 13.20
CA ASP A 354 -13.08 17.42 13.86
C ASP A 354 -11.54 17.25 13.91
N GLY A 355 -10.83 18.02 13.07
CA GLY A 355 -9.40 17.88 12.88
C GLY A 355 -9.03 16.47 12.39
N HIS A 356 -8.27 15.74 13.19
CA HIS A 356 -7.84 14.36 12.92
C HIS A 356 -8.67 13.29 13.67
N HIS A 357 -9.85 13.67 14.14
CA HIS A 357 -10.78 12.78 14.83
C HIS A 357 -12.09 12.64 14.05
N ALA A 358 -12.59 11.42 13.94
CA ALA A 358 -13.92 11.11 13.47
C ALA A 358 -14.71 10.46 14.61
N SER A 359 -15.78 11.11 15.06
CA SER A 359 -16.76 10.55 16.00
C SER A 359 -17.88 9.89 15.20
N ILE A 360 -18.17 8.62 15.46
CA ILE A 360 -19.10 7.81 14.69
C ILE A 360 -20.15 7.26 15.64
N THR A 361 -21.44 7.51 15.35
CA THR A 361 -22.54 6.83 16.02
C THR A 361 -23.10 5.76 15.08
N GLY A 362 -22.97 4.50 15.46
CA GLY A 362 -23.40 3.39 14.63
C GLY A 362 -24.91 3.32 14.47
N ILE A 363 -25.36 3.06 13.24
CA ILE A 363 -26.77 2.84 12.89
C ILE A 363 -27.01 1.39 12.48
N GLN A 364 -28.25 0.96 12.47
CA GLN A 364 -28.55 -0.45 12.13
C GLN A 364 -28.26 -0.79 10.67
N GLN A 365 -28.44 0.16 9.76
CA GLN A 365 -28.32 -0.07 8.32
C GLN A 365 -28.04 1.25 7.61
N LEU A 366 -27.15 1.22 6.64
CA LEU A 366 -26.93 2.32 5.71
C LEU A 366 -28.01 2.31 4.61
N SER A 367 -28.24 3.44 3.97
CA SER A 367 -29.12 3.59 2.81
C SER A 367 -28.30 3.69 1.53
N ALA A 368 -28.77 3.04 0.47
CA ALA A 368 -28.07 3.08 -0.80
C ALA A 368 -28.15 4.46 -1.47
N ALA A 369 -27.02 4.92 -2.04
CA ALA A 369 -26.92 6.13 -2.85
C ALA A 369 -25.74 6.03 -3.83
N PRO A 370 -25.70 6.85 -4.90
CA PRO A 370 -24.47 7.03 -5.68
C PRO A 370 -23.39 7.72 -4.83
N VAL A 371 -22.18 7.16 -4.86
CA VAL A 371 -21.01 7.66 -4.13
C VAL A 371 -19.76 7.64 -5.03
N MET A 372 -18.72 8.41 -4.67
CA MET A 372 -17.49 8.56 -5.43
C MET A 372 -16.29 8.04 -4.66
N ALA A 373 -15.51 7.13 -5.25
CA ALA A 373 -14.22 6.72 -4.72
C ALA A 373 -13.19 7.86 -4.88
N SER A 374 -12.51 8.22 -3.80
CA SER A 374 -11.46 9.24 -3.80
C SER A 374 -10.04 8.65 -3.90
N ASP A 375 -9.90 7.40 -3.49
CA ASP A 375 -8.65 6.66 -3.42
C ASP A 375 -8.92 5.14 -3.37
N ILE A 376 -7.84 4.37 -3.41
CA ILE A 376 -7.88 2.89 -3.44
C ILE A 376 -8.67 2.30 -2.26
N ARG A 377 -8.36 2.74 -1.05
CA ARG A 377 -8.89 2.14 0.20
C ARG A 377 -10.28 2.64 0.51
N ALA A 378 -10.51 3.92 0.30
CA ALA A 378 -11.86 4.51 0.40
C ALA A 378 -12.81 3.87 -0.63
N GLY A 379 -12.36 3.68 -1.87
CA GLY A 379 -13.17 3.02 -2.91
C GLY A 379 -13.59 1.61 -2.51
N ALA A 380 -12.65 0.78 -2.06
CA ALA A 380 -12.98 -0.56 -1.55
C ALA A 380 -13.90 -0.50 -0.32
N GLY A 381 -13.64 0.42 0.62
CA GLY A 381 -14.50 0.64 1.80
C GLY A 381 -15.93 1.04 1.42
N LEU A 382 -16.12 1.89 0.40
CA LEU A 382 -17.43 2.30 -0.10
C LEU A 382 -18.17 1.15 -0.81
N VAL A 383 -17.47 0.28 -1.54
CA VAL A 383 -18.07 -0.94 -2.10
C VAL A 383 -18.58 -1.84 -0.97
N LEU A 384 -17.79 -2.03 0.10
CA LEU A 384 -18.23 -2.80 1.27
C LEU A 384 -19.38 -2.11 2.03
N ALA A 385 -19.39 -0.77 2.10
CA ALA A 385 -20.53 -0.01 2.64
C ALA A 385 -21.80 -0.27 1.82
N GLY A 386 -21.68 -0.35 0.49
CA GLY A 386 -22.78 -0.74 -0.40
C GLY A 386 -23.37 -2.11 -0.08
N LEU A 387 -22.54 -3.10 0.27
CA LEU A 387 -22.99 -4.46 0.63
C LEU A 387 -23.85 -4.49 1.90
N VAL A 388 -23.66 -3.52 2.80
CA VAL A 388 -24.40 -3.41 4.07
C VAL A 388 -25.44 -2.28 4.05
N SER A 389 -25.70 -1.71 2.88
CA SER A 389 -26.75 -0.70 2.65
C SER A 389 -28.07 -1.36 2.26
N ASP A 390 -29.17 -0.61 2.38
CA ASP A 390 -30.49 -1.01 1.87
C ASP A 390 -30.63 -0.54 0.41
N GLY A 391 -30.74 -1.48 -0.53
CA GLY A 391 -30.90 -1.19 -1.97
C GLY A 391 -29.62 -1.30 -2.79
N VAL A 392 -29.54 -0.53 -3.89
CA VAL A 392 -28.42 -0.55 -4.84
C VAL A 392 -27.57 0.70 -4.70
N THR A 393 -26.29 0.50 -4.39
CA THR A 393 -25.27 1.56 -4.35
C THR A 393 -24.46 1.55 -5.64
N PHE A 394 -24.19 2.74 -6.21
CA PHE A 394 -23.26 2.91 -7.30
C PHE A 394 -21.99 3.59 -6.76
N VAL A 395 -20.83 2.95 -6.92
CA VAL A 395 -19.53 3.50 -6.53
C VAL A 395 -18.79 3.91 -7.78
N GLU A 396 -18.76 5.21 -8.06
CA GLU A 396 -18.03 5.80 -9.20
C GLU A 396 -16.53 5.85 -8.93
N GLY A 397 -15.70 5.93 -9.99
CA GLY A 397 -14.26 5.97 -9.87
C GLY A 397 -13.65 4.60 -9.54
N ALA A 398 -14.24 3.54 -10.05
CA ALA A 398 -13.86 2.15 -9.80
C ALA A 398 -12.39 1.86 -10.16
N TYR A 399 -11.79 2.62 -11.09
CA TYR A 399 -10.36 2.53 -11.44
C TYR A 399 -9.43 2.73 -10.23
N HIS A 400 -9.87 3.47 -9.18
CA HIS A 400 -9.08 3.59 -7.96
C HIS A 400 -8.93 2.23 -7.27
N VAL A 401 -10.00 1.43 -7.24
CA VAL A 401 -9.97 0.10 -6.62
C VAL A 401 -9.04 -0.85 -7.37
N ASP A 402 -9.06 -0.82 -8.71
CA ASP A 402 -8.21 -1.66 -9.58
C ASP A 402 -6.71 -1.42 -9.38
N ARG A 403 -6.34 -0.29 -8.81
CA ARG A 403 -4.95 0.01 -8.48
C ARG A 403 -4.41 -0.82 -7.32
N GLY A 404 -5.27 -1.43 -6.51
CA GLY A 404 -4.86 -2.15 -5.31
C GLY A 404 -5.60 -3.45 -5.01
N TYR A 405 -6.67 -3.76 -5.73
CA TYR A 405 -7.48 -4.96 -5.54
C TYR A 405 -7.68 -5.66 -6.88
N PRO A 406 -7.03 -6.81 -7.11
CA PRO A 406 -7.21 -7.54 -8.35
C PRO A 406 -8.60 -8.18 -8.39
N ASN A 407 -9.33 -8.03 -9.51
CA ASN A 407 -10.62 -8.67 -9.76
C ASN A 407 -11.61 -8.54 -8.57
N PHE A 408 -11.73 -7.31 -8.02
CA PHE A 408 -12.45 -7.10 -6.75
C PHE A 408 -13.94 -7.48 -6.84
N ALA A 409 -14.61 -7.15 -7.95
CA ALA A 409 -16.01 -7.51 -8.15
C ALA A 409 -16.19 -9.03 -8.24
N GLU A 410 -15.35 -9.72 -9.00
CA GLU A 410 -15.37 -11.18 -9.18
C GLU A 410 -15.09 -11.92 -7.87
N GLN A 411 -14.17 -11.42 -7.06
CA GLN A 411 -13.90 -11.97 -5.73
C GLN A 411 -15.11 -11.80 -4.79
N LEU A 412 -15.76 -10.63 -4.79
CA LEU A 412 -16.99 -10.41 -4.04
C LEU A 412 -18.12 -11.31 -4.52
N GLN A 413 -18.27 -11.50 -5.84
CA GLN A 413 -19.24 -12.43 -6.41
C GLN A 413 -19.01 -13.87 -5.97
N SER A 414 -17.75 -14.32 -5.96
CA SER A 414 -17.39 -15.67 -5.50
C SER A 414 -17.74 -15.91 -4.03
N LEU A 415 -17.80 -14.84 -3.23
CA LEU A 415 -18.24 -14.86 -1.84
C LEU A 415 -19.77 -14.69 -1.67
N GLY A 416 -20.53 -14.60 -2.75
CA GLY A 416 -21.98 -14.53 -2.74
C GLY A 416 -22.59 -13.12 -2.81
N ALA A 417 -21.78 -12.08 -3.09
CA ALA A 417 -22.28 -10.72 -3.30
C ALA A 417 -22.78 -10.52 -4.74
N ASP A 418 -23.80 -9.67 -4.92
CA ASP A 418 -24.23 -9.14 -6.22
C ASP A 418 -23.53 -7.80 -6.46
N VAL A 419 -22.35 -7.86 -7.03
CA VAL A 419 -21.51 -6.71 -7.41
C VAL A 419 -21.11 -6.85 -8.86
N THR A 420 -21.35 -5.82 -9.67
CA THR A 420 -20.99 -5.84 -11.10
C THR A 420 -20.30 -4.54 -11.49
N ARG A 421 -19.43 -4.64 -12.50
CA ARG A 421 -18.87 -3.48 -13.17
C ARG A 421 -19.86 -2.99 -14.22
N VAL A 422 -20.16 -1.70 -14.23
CA VAL A 422 -21.09 -1.07 -15.19
C VAL A 422 -20.53 0.26 -15.68
N ASP A 423 -20.89 0.61 -16.92
CA ASP A 423 -20.51 1.88 -17.58
C ASP A 423 -21.30 3.08 -17.02
#